data_7cef69990280756149160aed53dc4d63
#
_entry.id   7cef69990280756149160aed53dc4d63
#
_cell.length_a   1.000
_cell.length_b   1.000
_cell.length_c   1.000
_cell.angle_alpha   90.00
_cell.angle_beta   90.00
_cell.angle_gamma   90.00
#
_symmetry.space_group_name_H-M   'P 1'
#
loop_
_entity.id
_entity.type
_entity.pdbx_description
1 polymer ?
#
loop_
_entity_poly.entity_id
_entity_poly.type
_entity_poly.pdbx_seq_one_letter_code
_entity_poly.pdbx_strand_id
1 'polypeptide(L)'
;MLKSAFRALGDLFSPEFRSVLFKALGLTIALFIAVLIIAEMLIASFTHFSWPWADRLVEVGTGLALLVAFFFLMSPVTAAFAGLFLDQIAERVEERHYPWDPRGTALPAGRAILISIQFFIVVLVVNLAVLPMVFFGVGAFVLVAANAYLIGREYFEMVAMRHMPLEEARMLRKENSPTVFIAALLPAFMTIVPFLNLAVPLFSTAYFTHLFKSVQASSA
;
A
#
# COMPACT_ATOMS: atom_id res chain seq x y z
N MET A 1 19.25 3.74 -9.29
CA MET A 1 18.18 4.37 -8.50
C MET A 1 17.39 5.42 -9.29
N LEU A 2 17.96 6.54 -9.71
CA LEU A 2 17.21 7.57 -10.48
C LEU A 2 16.56 7.02 -11.76
N LYS A 3 17.31 6.25 -12.55
CA LYS A 3 16.77 5.60 -13.76
C LYS A 3 15.58 4.69 -13.44
N SER A 4 15.63 3.93 -12.36
CA SER A 4 14.54 3.07 -11.89
C SER A 4 13.31 3.89 -11.48
N ALA A 5 13.51 5.02 -10.78
CA ALA A 5 12.41 5.90 -10.38
C ALA A 5 11.71 6.54 -11.59
N PHE A 6 12.47 7.02 -12.58
CA PHE A 6 11.89 7.58 -13.80
C PHE A 6 11.13 6.55 -14.63
N ARG A 7 11.63 5.32 -14.71
CA ARG A 7 10.91 4.23 -15.38
C ARG A 7 9.60 3.91 -14.66
N ALA A 8 9.65 3.74 -13.34
CA ALA A 8 8.45 3.48 -12.53
C ALA A 8 7.42 4.62 -12.62
N LEU A 9 7.86 5.89 -12.67
CA LEU A 9 6.96 7.01 -12.91
C LEU A 9 6.31 6.94 -14.30
N GLY A 10 7.07 6.55 -15.32
CA GLY A 10 6.53 6.33 -16.67
C GLY A 10 5.49 5.21 -16.70
N ASP A 11 5.73 4.13 -15.96
CA ASP A 11 4.82 2.99 -15.86
C ASP A 11 3.50 3.35 -15.18
N LEU A 12 3.48 4.27 -14.21
CA LEU A 12 2.24 4.74 -13.56
C LEU A 12 1.20 5.29 -14.55
N PHE A 13 1.66 5.87 -15.66
CA PHE A 13 0.77 6.42 -16.68
C PHE A 13 0.34 5.38 -17.73
N SER A 14 0.81 4.13 -17.61
CA SER A 14 0.40 3.07 -18.53
C SER A 14 -1.06 2.64 -18.31
N PRO A 15 -1.74 2.13 -19.35
CA PRO A 15 -3.12 1.66 -19.23
C PRO A 15 -3.32 0.60 -18.18
N GLU A 16 -2.34 -0.28 -17.99
CA GLU A 16 -2.35 -1.39 -17.04
C GLU A 16 -2.41 -0.87 -15.59
N PHE A 17 -1.53 0.07 -15.26
CA PHE A 17 -1.50 0.69 -13.93
C PHE A 17 -2.76 1.48 -13.62
N ARG A 18 -3.24 2.26 -14.60
CA ARG A 18 -4.51 3.00 -14.47
C ARG A 18 -5.67 2.03 -14.24
N SER A 19 -5.71 0.91 -14.96
CA SER A 19 -6.74 -0.12 -14.77
C SER A 19 -6.73 -0.68 -13.35
N VAL A 20 -5.55 -1.00 -12.79
CA VAL A 20 -5.41 -1.48 -11.40
C VAL A 20 -5.87 -0.42 -10.41
N LEU A 21 -5.45 0.83 -10.59
CA LEU A 21 -5.86 1.93 -9.72
C LEU A 21 -7.39 2.12 -9.72
N PHE A 22 -8.02 2.12 -10.91
CA PHE A 22 -9.48 2.25 -11.01
C PHE A 22 -10.21 1.05 -10.44
N LYS A 23 -9.70 -0.17 -10.58
CA LYS A 23 -10.27 -1.36 -9.95
C LYS A 23 -10.20 -1.28 -8.42
N ALA A 24 -9.04 -0.91 -7.86
CA ALA A 24 -8.87 -0.74 -6.43
C ALA A 24 -9.79 0.36 -5.88
N LEU A 25 -9.87 1.49 -6.56
CA LEU A 25 -10.77 2.58 -6.19
C LEU A 25 -12.24 2.17 -6.27
N GLY A 26 -12.65 1.48 -7.34
CA GLY A 26 -14.00 0.96 -7.51
C GLY A 26 -14.39 -0.03 -6.41
N LEU A 27 -13.48 -0.95 -6.04
CA LEU A 27 -13.69 -1.87 -4.92
C LEU A 27 -13.81 -1.13 -3.59
N THR A 28 -13.02 -0.09 -3.38
CA THR A 28 -13.09 0.77 -2.18
C THR A 28 -14.45 1.44 -2.08
N ILE A 29 -14.90 2.07 -3.15
CA ILE A 29 -16.22 2.74 -3.21
C ILE A 29 -17.34 1.73 -2.98
N ALA A 30 -17.29 0.58 -3.64
CA ALA A 30 -18.29 -0.48 -3.47
C ALA A 30 -18.35 -0.99 -2.02
N LEU A 31 -17.20 -1.17 -1.38
CA LEU A 31 -17.13 -1.55 0.04
C LEU A 31 -17.80 -0.50 0.92
N PHE A 32 -17.49 0.79 0.73
CA PHE A 32 -18.06 1.86 1.54
C PHE A 32 -19.57 2.00 1.34
N ILE A 33 -20.06 1.85 0.10
CA ILE A 33 -21.50 1.82 -0.19
C ILE A 33 -22.17 0.64 0.55
N ALA A 34 -21.57 -0.54 0.50
CA ALA A 34 -22.08 -1.71 1.21
C ALA A 34 -22.11 -1.49 2.72
N VAL A 35 -21.04 -0.93 3.30
CA VAL A 35 -20.98 -0.58 4.74
C VAL A 35 -22.04 0.44 5.11
N LEU A 36 -22.25 1.47 4.27
CA LEU A 36 -23.29 2.48 4.47
C LEU A 36 -24.68 1.84 4.52
N ILE A 37 -25.02 1.03 3.51
CA ILE A 37 -26.32 0.33 3.43
C ILE A 37 -26.53 -0.57 4.66
N ILE A 38 -25.52 -1.35 5.04
CA ILE A 38 -25.60 -2.23 6.21
C ILE A 38 -25.77 -1.43 7.49
N ALA A 39 -25.03 -0.33 7.64
CA ALA A 39 -25.13 0.52 8.83
C ALA A 39 -26.53 1.15 8.94
N GLU A 40 -27.09 1.67 7.85
CA GLU A 40 -28.46 2.21 7.82
C GLU A 40 -29.50 1.14 8.15
N MET A 41 -29.38 -0.06 7.59
CA MET A 41 -30.29 -1.18 7.90
C MET A 41 -30.22 -1.60 9.37
N LEU A 42 -29.02 -1.65 9.95
CA LEU A 42 -28.83 -1.96 11.37
C LEU A 42 -29.43 -0.87 12.27
N ILE A 43 -29.16 0.38 11.98
CA ILE A 43 -29.71 1.51 12.74
C ILE A 43 -31.23 1.49 12.66
N ALA A 44 -31.82 1.37 11.49
CA ALA A 44 -33.27 1.28 11.32
C ALA A 44 -33.90 0.10 12.07
N SER A 45 -33.13 -1.00 12.27
CA SER A 45 -33.63 -2.19 12.99
C SER A 45 -33.54 -2.07 14.51
N PHE A 46 -32.59 -1.30 15.03
CA PHE A 46 -32.30 -1.23 16.46
C PHE A 46 -32.67 0.11 17.11
N THR A 47 -32.90 1.18 16.32
CA THR A 47 -33.23 2.51 16.87
C THR A 47 -34.66 2.90 16.47
N HIS A 48 -35.59 2.75 17.44
CA HIS A 48 -36.89 3.34 17.34
C HIS A 48 -37.03 4.25 18.57
N PHE A 49 -36.81 5.54 18.37
CA PHE A 49 -37.02 6.52 19.42
C PHE A 49 -38.47 7.00 19.41
N SER A 50 -39.04 7.20 20.56
CA SER A 50 -40.38 7.78 20.71
C SER A 50 -40.47 9.23 20.22
N TRP A 51 -39.33 9.84 19.92
CA TRP A 51 -39.22 11.24 19.46
C TRP A 51 -38.64 11.31 18.04
N PRO A 52 -39.39 11.84 17.05
CA PRO A 52 -38.94 11.90 15.65
C PRO A 52 -37.65 12.70 15.39
N TRP A 53 -37.32 13.67 16.28
CA TRP A 53 -36.09 14.43 16.18
C TRP A 53 -34.85 13.59 16.55
N ALA A 54 -34.99 12.64 17.47
CA ALA A 54 -33.91 11.77 17.89
C ALA A 54 -33.54 10.78 16.77
N ASP A 55 -34.52 10.19 16.08
CA ASP A 55 -34.29 9.35 14.92
C ASP A 55 -33.52 10.10 13.83
N ARG A 56 -33.95 11.32 13.51
CA ARG A 56 -33.31 12.14 12.50
C ARG A 56 -31.89 12.56 12.89
N LEU A 57 -31.62 12.78 14.16
CA LEU A 57 -30.29 13.13 14.66
C LEU A 57 -29.32 11.94 14.59
N VAL A 58 -29.80 10.73 14.86
CA VAL A 58 -29.02 9.49 14.70
C VAL A 58 -28.74 9.23 13.24
N GLU A 59 -29.73 9.35 12.34
CA GLU A 59 -29.57 9.17 10.89
C GLU A 59 -28.51 10.14 10.32
N VAL A 60 -28.67 11.44 10.56
CA VAL A 60 -27.73 12.47 10.10
C VAL A 60 -26.34 12.28 10.73
N GLY A 61 -26.29 11.99 12.03
CA GLY A 61 -25.03 11.76 12.74
C GLY A 61 -24.26 10.57 12.20
N THR A 62 -24.96 9.49 11.90
CA THR A 62 -24.34 8.29 11.28
C THR A 62 -23.86 8.57 9.86
N GLY A 63 -24.67 9.24 9.05
CA GLY A 63 -24.28 9.62 7.70
C GLY A 63 -23.00 10.48 7.70
N LEU A 64 -22.92 11.46 8.58
CA LEU A 64 -21.73 12.29 8.77
C LEU A 64 -20.52 11.49 9.27
N ALA A 65 -20.70 10.61 10.25
CA ALA A 65 -19.62 9.76 10.77
C ALA A 65 -19.07 8.83 9.69
N LEU A 66 -19.93 8.22 8.87
CA LEU A 66 -19.53 7.36 7.76
C LEU A 66 -18.84 8.17 6.64
N LEU A 67 -19.28 9.39 6.36
CA LEU A 67 -18.62 10.26 5.40
C LEU A 67 -17.22 10.65 5.85
N VAL A 68 -17.04 10.97 7.13
CA VAL A 68 -15.73 11.24 7.72
C VAL A 68 -14.86 9.98 7.69
N ALA A 69 -15.41 8.83 8.09
CA ALA A 69 -14.72 7.55 8.02
C ALA A 69 -14.28 7.20 6.59
N PHE A 70 -15.14 7.43 5.59
CA PHE A 70 -14.80 7.27 4.17
C PHE A 70 -13.60 8.12 3.78
N PHE A 71 -13.61 9.40 4.13
CA PHE A 71 -12.52 10.32 3.79
C PHE A 71 -11.18 9.85 4.38
N PHE A 72 -11.14 9.44 5.65
CA PHE A 72 -9.92 9.00 6.32
C PHE A 72 -9.48 7.58 5.91
N LEU A 73 -10.42 6.67 5.65
CA LEU A 73 -10.13 5.27 5.34
C LEU A 73 -10.02 4.99 3.85
N MET A 74 -10.41 5.91 2.97
CA MET A 74 -10.33 5.72 1.52
C MET A 74 -8.92 5.34 1.07
N SER A 75 -7.90 6.07 1.54
CA SER A 75 -6.51 5.81 1.16
C SER A 75 -6.00 4.43 1.61
N PRO A 76 -6.07 4.05 2.91
CA PRO A 76 -5.58 2.75 3.34
C PRO A 76 -6.39 1.58 2.76
N VAL A 77 -7.70 1.74 2.58
CA VAL A 77 -8.54 0.69 1.98
C VAL A 77 -8.23 0.53 0.49
N THR A 78 -8.07 1.63 -0.25
CA THR A 78 -7.65 1.56 -1.66
C THR A 78 -6.26 0.93 -1.80
N ALA A 79 -5.32 1.26 -0.90
CA ALA A 79 -4.00 0.64 -0.89
C ALA A 79 -4.08 -0.87 -0.62
N ALA A 80 -4.97 -1.31 0.29
CA ALA A 80 -5.20 -2.73 0.55
C ALA A 80 -5.76 -3.45 -0.70
N PHE A 81 -6.73 -2.87 -1.40
CA PHE A 81 -7.22 -3.43 -2.66
C PHE A 81 -6.17 -3.41 -3.77
N ALA A 82 -5.38 -2.32 -3.88
CA ALA A 82 -4.27 -2.28 -4.81
C ALA A 82 -3.28 -3.43 -4.56
N GLY A 83 -3.06 -3.79 -3.29
CA GLY A 83 -2.22 -4.91 -2.87
C GLY A 83 -2.58 -6.24 -3.53
N LEU A 84 -3.86 -6.48 -3.86
CA LEU A 84 -4.30 -7.69 -4.57
C LEU A 84 -3.75 -7.80 -6.01
N PHE A 85 -3.29 -6.69 -6.56
CA PHE A 85 -2.84 -6.60 -7.96
C PHE A 85 -1.33 -6.35 -8.09
N LEU A 86 -0.58 -6.31 -6.98
CA LEU A 86 0.86 -5.97 -7.00
C LEU A 86 1.69 -6.99 -7.80
N ASP A 87 1.34 -8.28 -7.73
CA ASP A 87 1.98 -9.31 -8.55
C ASP A 87 1.79 -9.06 -10.05
N GLN A 88 0.59 -8.62 -10.47
CA GLN A 88 0.31 -8.28 -11.86
C GLN A 88 1.13 -7.07 -12.31
N ILE A 89 1.32 -6.08 -11.43
CA ILE A 89 2.17 -4.93 -11.71
C ILE A 89 3.63 -5.33 -11.88
N ALA A 90 4.16 -6.14 -10.96
CA ALA A 90 5.53 -6.63 -11.04
C ALA A 90 5.75 -7.44 -12.34
N GLU A 91 4.84 -8.33 -12.69
CA GLU A 91 4.87 -9.12 -13.92
C GLU A 91 4.88 -8.22 -15.18
N ARG A 92 4.02 -7.17 -15.22
CA ARG A 92 3.99 -6.23 -16.35
C ARG A 92 5.28 -5.43 -16.51
N VAL A 93 5.88 -5.00 -15.39
CA VAL A 93 7.19 -4.33 -15.41
C VAL A 93 8.26 -5.27 -15.91
N GLU A 94 8.28 -6.53 -15.47
CA GLU A 94 9.21 -7.56 -15.92
C GLU A 94 9.05 -7.83 -17.41
N GLU A 95 7.84 -8.04 -17.91
CA GLU A 95 7.56 -8.27 -19.34
C GLU A 95 7.99 -7.11 -20.22
N ARG A 96 7.75 -5.88 -19.79
CA ARG A 96 8.01 -4.69 -20.58
C ARG A 96 9.47 -4.29 -20.61
N HIS A 97 10.16 -4.38 -19.47
CA HIS A 97 11.51 -3.82 -19.32
C HIS A 97 12.62 -4.88 -19.24
N TYR A 98 12.25 -6.14 -18.93
CA TYR A 98 13.19 -7.25 -18.72
C TYR A 98 12.76 -8.54 -19.43
N PRO A 99 12.43 -8.50 -20.74
CA PRO A 99 11.86 -9.64 -21.46
C PRO A 99 12.81 -10.84 -21.55
N TRP A 100 14.11 -10.62 -21.38
CA TRP A 100 15.16 -11.63 -21.47
C TRP A 100 15.53 -12.24 -20.12
N ASP A 101 15.04 -11.66 -19.01
CA ASP A 101 15.31 -12.16 -17.67
C ASP A 101 14.31 -13.25 -17.30
N PRO A 102 14.70 -14.18 -16.38
CA PRO A 102 13.74 -15.12 -15.82
C PRO A 102 12.57 -14.38 -15.19
N ARG A 103 11.36 -14.81 -15.51
CA ARG A 103 10.13 -14.22 -14.93
C ARG A 103 9.97 -14.66 -13.49
N GLY A 104 9.53 -13.74 -12.66
CA GLY A 104 9.15 -14.05 -11.31
C GLY A 104 7.84 -14.85 -11.25
N THR A 105 7.67 -15.65 -10.23
CA THR A 105 6.45 -16.41 -9.95
C THR A 105 5.67 -15.76 -8.82
N ALA A 106 4.36 -15.61 -8.99
CA ALA A 106 3.49 -15.09 -7.93
C ALA A 106 3.51 -16.03 -6.72
N LEU A 107 3.49 -15.45 -5.51
CA LEU A 107 3.40 -16.22 -4.29
C LEU A 107 2.03 -16.91 -4.17
N PRO A 108 1.97 -18.14 -3.64
CA PRO A 108 0.70 -18.78 -3.31
C PRO A 108 -0.14 -17.87 -2.40
N ALA A 109 -1.44 -17.72 -2.71
CA ALA A 109 -2.32 -16.75 -2.06
C ALA A 109 -2.31 -16.85 -0.52
N GLY A 110 -2.33 -18.07 0.05
CA GLY A 110 -2.27 -18.27 1.50
C GLY A 110 -0.98 -17.74 2.13
N ARG A 111 0.15 -17.88 1.44
CA ARG A 111 1.45 -17.38 1.91
C ARG A 111 1.54 -15.86 1.79
N ALA A 112 1.01 -15.30 0.70
CA ALA A 112 0.92 -13.87 0.50
C ALA A 112 0.07 -13.20 1.60
N ILE A 113 -1.09 -13.77 1.94
CA ILE A 113 -1.96 -13.27 3.01
C ILE A 113 -1.22 -13.30 4.35
N LEU A 114 -0.55 -14.40 4.71
CA LEU A 114 0.17 -14.51 5.98
C LEU A 114 1.28 -13.44 6.10
N ILE A 115 2.06 -13.24 5.03
CA ILE A 115 3.11 -12.22 4.98
C ILE A 115 2.50 -10.82 5.11
N SER A 116 1.39 -10.55 4.43
CA SER A 116 0.70 -9.25 4.50
C SER A 116 0.15 -8.96 5.90
N ILE A 117 -0.39 -9.96 6.61
CA ILE A 117 -0.84 -9.82 8.00
C ILE A 117 0.35 -9.53 8.92
N GLN A 118 1.44 -10.27 8.80
CA GLN A 118 2.66 -10.02 9.59
C GLN A 118 3.20 -8.61 9.36
N PHE A 119 3.22 -8.17 8.11
CA PHE A 119 3.65 -6.83 7.76
C PHE A 119 2.71 -5.77 8.35
N PHE A 120 1.40 -5.93 8.20
CA PHE A 120 0.41 -5.02 8.79
C PHE A 120 0.62 -4.82 10.30
N ILE A 121 0.88 -5.92 11.04
CA ILE A 121 1.18 -5.85 12.48
C ILE A 121 2.45 -5.01 12.72
N VAL A 122 3.51 -5.24 11.95
CA VAL A 122 4.76 -4.47 12.09
C VAL A 122 4.53 -2.99 11.79
N VAL A 123 3.80 -2.67 10.72
CA VAL A 123 3.44 -1.28 10.39
C VAL A 123 2.66 -0.63 11.52
N LEU A 124 1.66 -1.32 12.06
CA LEU A 124 0.84 -0.82 13.16
C LEU A 124 1.70 -0.53 14.41
N VAL A 125 2.54 -1.47 14.82
CA VAL A 125 3.41 -1.33 15.99
C VAL A 125 4.40 -0.18 15.81
N VAL A 126 5.05 -0.07 14.64
CA VAL A 126 6.01 1.00 14.36
C VAL A 126 5.31 2.36 14.36
N ASN A 127 4.15 2.48 13.71
CA ASN A 127 3.42 3.75 13.67
C ASN A 127 2.94 4.16 15.06
N LEU A 128 2.43 3.23 15.87
CA LEU A 128 2.04 3.52 17.26
C LEU A 128 3.23 3.93 18.13
N ALA A 129 4.41 3.32 17.93
CA ALA A 129 5.63 3.68 18.66
C ALA A 129 6.17 5.06 18.27
N VAL A 130 6.03 5.46 17.00
CA VAL A 130 6.50 6.75 16.48
C VAL A 130 5.51 7.88 16.76
N LEU A 131 4.20 7.58 16.89
CA LEU A 131 3.15 8.58 17.08
C LEU A 131 3.43 9.59 18.22
N PRO A 132 3.90 9.18 19.42
CA PRO A 132 4.25 10.14 20.47
C PRO A 132 5.36 11.13 20.08
N MET A 133 6.29 10.71 19.20
CA MET A 133 7.41 11.56 18.77
C MET A 133 6.96 12.73 17.88
N VAL A 134 5.77 12.63 17.28
CA VAL A 134 5.20 13.73 16.48
C VAL A 134 4.98 14.99 17.33
N PHE A 135 4.66 14.82 18.62
CA PHE A 135 4.48 15.94 19.55
C PHE A 135 5.79 16.67 19.89
N PHE A 136 6.94 16.07 19.65
CA PHE A 136 8.26 16.66 19.94
C PHE A 136 8.93 17.36 18.75
N GLY A 137 8.19 17.64 17.67
CA GLY A 137 8.67 18.36 16.49
C GLY A 137 9.60 17.58 15.55
N VAL A 138 10.34 16.60 16.06
CA VAL A 138 11.19 15.70 15.25
C VAL A 138 10.42 14.50 14.68
N GLY A 139 9.18 14.28 15.15
CA GLY A 139 8.39 13.11 14.82
C GLY A 139 8.07 12.97 13.34
N ALA A 140 7.93 14.08 12.60
CA ALA A 140 7.68 14.03 11.17
C ALA A 140 8.84 13.36 10.40
N PHE A 141 10.08 13.70 10.74
CA PHE A 141 11.27 13.09 10.12
C PHE A 141 11.41 11.60 10.50
N VAL A 142 11.16 11.28 11.77
CA VAL A 142 11.19 9.90 12.26
C VAL A 142 10.09 9.07 11.60
N LEU A 143 8.90 9.63 11.41
CA LEU A 143 7.79 8.97 10.72
C LEU A 143 8.12 8.67 9.25
N VAL A 144 8.69 9.63 8.53
CA VAL A 144 9.13 9.42 7.14
C VAL A 144 10.22 8.36 7.06
N ALA A 145 11.20 8.40 7.96
CA ALA A 145 12.28 7.41 8.00
C ALA A 145 11.75 6.01 8.34
N ALA A 146 10.83 5.91 9.31
CA ALA A 146 10.18 4.65 9.67
C ALA A 146 9.36 4.09 8.48
N ASN A 147 8.56 4.93 7.82
CA ASN A 147 7.81 4.53 6.64
C ASN A 147 8.73 4.13 5.48
N ALA A 148 9.84 4.85 5.25
CA ALA A 148 10.83 4.46 4.24
C ALA A 148 11.42 3.08 4.54
N TYR A 149 11.78 2.82 5.81
CA TYR A 149 12.27 1.50 6.20
C TYR A 149 11.23 0.40 5.96
N LEU A 150 9.98 0.63 6.35
CA LEU A 150 8.87 -0.33 6.17
C LEU A 150 8.57 -0.58 4.70
N ILE A 151 8.43 0.47 3.90
CA ILE A 151 8.17 0.38 2.45
C ILE A 151 9.33 -0.36 1.75
N GLY A 152 10.57 0.04 2.05
CA GLY A 152 11.75 -0.60 1.48
C GLY A 152 11.83 -2.08 1.79
N ARG A 153 11.56 -2.44 3.05
CA ARG A 153 11.52 -3.83 3.48
C ARG A 153 10.47 -4.64 2.73
N GLU A 154 9.23 -4.16 2.71
CA GLU A 154 8.12 -4.91 2.14
C GLU A 154 8.23 -5.06 0.63
N TYR A 155 8.34 -3.97 -0.08
CA TYR A 155 8.29 -4.01 -1.53
C TYR A 155 9.53 -4.67 -2.13
N PHE A 156 10.71 -4.50 -1.52
CA PHE A 156 11.89 -5.21 -1.98
C PHE A 156 11.79 -6.72 -1.72
N GLU A 157 11.40 -7.14 -0.50
CA GLU A 157 11.23 -8.57 -0.18
C GLU A 157 10.11 -9.19 -1.03
N MET A 158 8.99 -8.49 -1.23
CA MET A 158 7.87 -8.96 -2.06
C MET A 158 8.33 -9.24 -3.50
N VAL A 159 9.07 -8.32 -4.12
CA VAL A 159 9.58 -8.51 -5.48
C VAL A 159 10.63 -9.62 -5.52
N ALA A 160 11.58 -9.62 -4.57
CA ALA A 160 12.63 -10.62 -4.51
C ALA A 160 12.08 -12.05 -4.31
N MET A 161 11.03 -12.21 -3.50
CA MET A 161 10.38 -13.51 -3.27
C MET A 161 9.71 -14.10 -4.50
N ARG A 162 9.49 -13.34 -5.55
CA ARG A 162 9.03 -13.84 -6.85
C ARG A 162 10.12 -14.67 -7.56
N HIS A 163 11.39 -14.47 -7.18
CA HIS A 163 12.57 -15.05 -7.81
C HIS A 163 13.38 -15.97 -6.90
N MET A 164 13.23 -15.84 -5.60
CA MET A 164 14.02 -16.58 -4.61
C MET A 164 13.26 -16.85 -3.32
N PRO A 165 13.71 -17.81 -2.48
CA PRO A 165 13.12 -18.04 -1.17
C PRO A 165 13.19 -16.81 -0.25
N LEU A 166 12.26 -16.72 0.72
CA LEU A 166 12.15 -15.59 1.65
C LEU A 166 13.47 -15.27 2.38
N GLU A 167 14.20 -16.30 2.82
CA GLU A 167 15.46 -16.08 3.57
C GLU A 167 16.54 -15.45 2.70
N GLU A 168 16.65 -15.88 1.44
CA GLU A 168 17.57 -15.28 0.47
C GLU A 168 17.15 -13.84 0.12
N ALA A 169 15.86 -13.59 -0.07
CA ALA A 169 15.32 -12.25 -0.30
C ALA A 169 15.66 -11.29 0.85
N ARG A 170 15.55 -11.78 2.10
CA ARG A 170 15.91 -11.02 3.31
C ARG A 170 17.41 -10.75 3.41
N MET A 171 18.26 -11.72 3.07
CA MET A 171 19.71 -11.52 3.04
C MET A 171 20.09 -10.49 2.00
N LEU A 172 19.61 -10.63 0.76
CA LEU A 172 19.89 -9.68 -0.31
C LEU A 172 19.46 -8.26 0.06
N ARG A 173 18.28 -8.11 0.69
CA ARG A 173 17.82 -6.81 1.19
C ARG A 173 18.76 -6.24 2.27
N LYS A 174 19.20 -7.06 3.22
CA LYS A 174 20.10 -6.61 4.32
C LYS A 174 21.46 -6.17 3.77
N GLU A 175 22.03 -6.90 2.83
CA GLU A 175 23.28 -6.55 2.16
C GLU A 175 23.18 -5.22 1.40
N ASN A 176 21.99 -4.93 0.86
CA ASN A 176 21.72 -3.71 0.11
C ASN A 176 20.89 -2.70 0.91
N SER A 177 20.87 -2.79 2.25
CA SER A 177 19.98 -1.99 3.10
C SER A 177 20.09 -0.47 2.90
N PRO A 178 21.28 0.16 2.72
CA PRO A 178 21.35 1.59 2.45
C PRO A 178 20.70 1.98 1.12
N THR A 179 20.92 1.18 0.08
CA THR A 179 20.32 1.39 -1.25
C THR A 179 18.81 1.27 -1.21
N VAL A 180 18.30 0.22 -0.55
CA VAL A 180 16.86 -0.02 -0.37
C VAL A 180 16.21 1.09 0.44
N PHE A 181 16.85 1.53 1.54
CA PHE A 181 16.33 2.61 2.38
C PHE A 181 16.26 3.95 1.63
N ILE A 182 17.35 4.35 0.94
CA ILE A 182 17.38 5.59 0.16
C ILE A 182 16.35 5.56 -0.96
N ALA A 183 16.20 4.42 -1.65
CA ALA A 183 15.18 4.24 -2.67
C ALA A 183 13.77 4.41 -2.08
N ALA A 184 13.52 3.87 -0.90
CA ALA A 184 12.23 3.93 -0.23
C ALA A 184 11.83 5.32 0.28
N LEU A 185 12.76 6.26 0.40
CA LEU A 185 12.43 7.65 0.77
C LEU A 185 11.45 8.28 -0.22
N LEU A 186 11.61 8.01 -1.52
CA LEU A 186 10.73 8.58 -2.53
C LEU A 186 9.25 8.17 -2.33
N PRO A 187 8.89 6.87 -2.29
CA PRO A 187 7.51 6.48 -1.99
C PRO A 187 7.08 6.88 -0.57
N ALA A 188 7.98 6.92 0.42
CA ALA A 188 7.64 7.40 1.75
C ALA A 188 7.21 8.89 1.75
N PHE A 189 7.86 9.74 0.96
CA PHE A 189 7.40 11.11 0.77
C PHE A 189 6.06 11.19 0.02
N MET A 190 5.81 10.30 -0.94
CA MET A 190 4.52 10.25 -1.64
C MET A 190 3.35 9.94 -0.68
N THR A 191 3.58 9.23 0.43
CA THR A 191 2.50 8.93 1.40
C THR A 191 1.96 10.17 2.10
N ILE A 192 2.74 11.27 2.16
CA ILE A 192 2.34 12.52 2.81
C ILE A 192 1.25 13.25 1.99
N VAL A 193 1.27 13.06 0.67
CA VAL A 193 0.32 13.74 -0.24
C VAL A 193 -0.88 12.81 -0.48
N PRO A 194 -2.11 13.17 -0.05
CA PRO A 194 -3.26 12.26 -0.03
C PRO A 194 -3.54 11.54 -1.36
N PHE A 195 -3.51 12.26 -2.48
CA PHE A 195 -3.77 11.64 -3.80
C PHE A 195 -2.60 10.81 -4.31
N LEU A 196 -1.35 11.22 -4.02
CA LEU A 196 -0.17 10.43 -4.37
C LEU A 196 -0.08 9.16 -3.54
N ASN A 197 -0.59 9.18 -2.31
CA ASN A 197 -0.64 8.01 -1.44
C ASN A 197 -1.41 6.84 -2.08
N LEU A 198 -2.45 7.11 -2.87
CA LEU A 198 -3.18 6.07 -3.61
C LEU A 198 -2.30 5.34 -4.65
N ALA A 199 -1.32 6.03 -5.20
CA ALA A 199 -0.40 5.47 -6.20
C ALA A 199 0.82 4.77 -5.56
N VAL A 200 1.06 4.96 -4.26
CA VAL A 200 2.26 4.41 -3.58
C VAL A 200 2.42 2.91 -3.75
N PRO A 201 1.39 2.06 -3.58
CA PRO A 201 1.55 0.62 -3.76
C PRO A 201 2.00 0.25 -5.17
N LEU A 202 1.39 0.86 -6.19
CA LEU A 202 1.70 0.60 -7.59
C LEU A 202 3.09 1.11 -7.96
N PHE A 203 3.39 2.36 -7.57
CA PHE A 203 4.69 2.97 -7.79
C PHE A 203 5.81 2.18 -7.12
N SER A 204 5.64 1.83 -5.84
CA SER A 204 6.63 1.08 -5.08
C SER A 204 6.90 -0.28 -5.72
N THR A 205 5.86 -1.02 -6.14
CA THR A 205 6.03 -2.29 -6.82
C THR A 205 6.87 -2.14 -8.08
N ALA A 206 6.54 -1.21 -8.98
CA ALA A 206 7.30 -0.97 -10.19
C ALA A 206 8.74 -0.53 -9.88
N TYR A 207 8.90 0.41 -8.95
CA TYR A 207 10.20 0.95 -8.58
C TYR A 207 11.12 -0.10 -7.97
N PHE A 208 10.60 -0.91 -7.05
CA PHE A 208 11.38 -1.97 -6.42
C PHE A 208 11.63 -3.16 -7.36
N THR A 209 10.77 -3.40 -8.36
CA THR A 209 11.08 -4.36 -9.44
C THR A 209 12.30 -3.91 -10.22
N HIS A 210 12.36 -2.65 -10.63
CA HIS A 210 13.54 -2.10 -11.29
C HIS A 210 14.78 -2.08 -10.40
N LEU A 211 14.62 -1.78 -9.10
CA LEU A 211 15.72 -1.78 -8.14
C LEU A 211 16.29 -3.19 -7.94
N PHE A 212 15.41 -4.17 -7.71
CA PHE A 212 15.80 -5.57 -7.53
C PHE A 212 16.60 -6.08 -8.74
N LYS A 213 16.12 -5.84 -9.96
CA LYS A 213 16.85 -6.21 -11.18
C LYS A 213 18.21 -5.52 -11.28
N SER A 214 18.32 -4.26 -10.83
CA SER A 214 19.61 -3.56 -10.82
C SER A 214 20.59 -4.11 -9.77
N VAL A 215 20.09 -4.51 -8.60
CA VAL A 215 20.89 -5.15 -7.55
C VAL A 215 21.36 -6.53 -8.01
N GLN A 216 20.46 -7.33 -8.57
CA GLN A 216 20.79 -8.66 -9.08
C GLN A 216 21.87 -8.62 -10.16
N ALA A 217 21.79 -7.65 -11.10
CA ALA A 217 22.79 -7.46 -12.14
C ALA A 217 24.16 -6.98 -11.61
N SER A 218 24.24 -6.37 -10.43
CA SER A 218 25.48 -5.94 -9.80
C SER A 218 26.15 -7.03 -8.94
N SER A 219 25.42 -8.09 -8.64
CA SER A 219 25.87 -9.23 -7.83
C SER A 219 26.28 -10.45 -8.67
N ALA A 220 25.98 -10.43 -9.98
CA ALA A 220 26.37 -11.41 -10.99
C ALA A 220 27.68 -11.01 -11.69
#